data_e38c33e30741202cea8458e6ce5a4a39
#
_entry.id   e38c33e30741202cea8458e6ce5a4a39
#
_cell.length_a   1.000
_cell.length_b   1.000
_cell.length_c   1.000
_cell.angle_alpha   90.00
_cell.angle_beta   90.00
_cell.angle_gamma   90.00
#
_symmetry.space_group_name_H-M   'P 1'
#
loop_
_entity.id
_entity.type
_entity.pdbx_description
1 polymer ?
#
loop_
_entity_poly.entity_id
_entity_poly.type
_entity_poly.pdbx_seq_one_letter_code
_entity_poly.pdbx_strand_id
1 'polypeptide(L)'
;MLFLHGFISFAPAALIIHCLFIFTFKRWLGPIGTFYASVISFSFVLFFSLSELYQILLHGNYTFVDFGRWFFCLDLIDSHLVFCIDSLALISSSLVLTLTMFALYFGVEYMYREAFINRLLYLLNLFATSVVFLFYCYDYFLILFAWECIGLFSFLLVNFYSTRIYTIKAALKTFVFSRISDMFMFFSFLLTINTFNTTDLSLIFIQTPFLAFHYLFIGDTAIHFITLFSFCLVTSGGIKAAQFFFHVWLPDAMEAPTPASALIHSSTLVVAGVFLVIRFSILFEFTVFTNYYLVLLGALTLSFGAITATFQNDIKKLVAYSTISQIGYLVCGCGFCCYEEVLIYLIIHALNKAFLFVLVGYTVHFFSGNTDMRQMGGAYLYSFDIAALLFGVCFNLAGLPYSAGFLGKEFLLFQVLRDDFISLFVRGCWLVSFFFTPIYMFTLVFLVMFGPKKGSIIAYSSAWDFNLLKHSQALAYYLKLSPNQSLIQVLKYRFHFTAVTSRATSYFLFTFWLFFFFYGETLLLVVFNYSTPIDTITSSSFFTIKQHIIFFLTTTSTQLTSHINFYIYFLTSCAFMYLINLNYSYNYNYFRQNTINSGLVLSLALLSYLM
;
A
#
# COMPACT_ATOMS: atom_id res chain seq x y z
N MET A 1 -19.96 26.81 2.46
CA MET A 1 -20.06 25.37 2.77
C MET A 1 -20.67 24.56 1.61
N LEU A 2 -21.85 24.85 1.11
CA LEU A 2 -22.47 24.14 -0.02
C LEU A 2 -21.61 24.07 -1.31
N PHE A 3 -20.76 25.07 -1.57
CA PHE A 3 -19.85 25.08 -2.73
C PHE A 3 -18.73 24.03 -2.64
N LEU A 4 -18.19 23.72 -1.46
CA LEU A 4 -17.13 22.73 -1.28
C LEU A 4 -17.66 21.31 -1.48
N HIS A 5 -18.83 20.98 -0.93
CA HIS A 5 -19.48 19.68 -1.16
C HIS A 5 -19.75 19.40 -2.65
N GLY A 6 -20.08 20.44 -3.43
CA GLY A 6 -20.25 20.30 -4.88
C GLY A 6 -18.96 19.95 -5.62
N PHE A 7 -17.80 20.40 -5.16
CA PHE A 7 -16.52 20.12 -5.85
C PHE A 7 -16.02 18.69 -5.66
N ILE A 8 -16.30 18.05 -4.55
CA ILE A 8 -15.78 16.70 -4.25
C ILE A 8 -16.59 15.61 -4.91
N SER A 9 -17.88 15.84 -5.09
CA SER A 9 -18.69 14.97 -5.93
C SER A 9 -18.11 14.83 -7.35
N PHE A 10 -17.35 15.83 -7.80
CA PHE A 10 -16.64 15.81 -9.07
C PHE A 10 -15.24 15.16 -8.99
N ALA A 11 -14.76 14.71 -7.82
CA ALA A 11 -13.43 14.12 -7.70
C ALA A 11 -13.16 12.95 -8.67
N PRO A 12 -14.01 11.93 -8.78
CA PRO A 12 -13.83 10.87 -9.77
C PRO A 12 -13.89 11.40 -11.20
N ALA A 13 -14.81 12.30 -11.49
CA ALA A 13 -14.96 12.91 -12.81
C ALA A 13 -13.75 13.77 -13.20
N ALA A 14 -13.22 14.55 -12.26
CA ALA A 14 -12.01 15.35 -12.48
C ALA A 14 -10.80 14.48 -12.84
N LEU A 15 -10.65 13.32 -12.18
CA LEU A 15 -9.58 12.37 -12.49
C LEU A 15 -9.77 11.71 -13.85
N ILE A 16 -11.00 11.38 -14.25
CA ILE A 16 -11.29 10.84 -15.58
C ILE A 16 -10.98 11.88 -16.67
N ILE A 17 -11.42 13.13 -16.48
CA ILE A 17 -11.13 14.24 -17.40
C ILE A 17 -9.60 14.43 -17.51
N HIS A 18 -8.88 14.38 -16.39
CA HIS A 18 -7.43 14.45 -16.39
C HIS A 18 -6.78 13.32 -17.20
N CYS A 19 -7.26 12.09 -17.07
CA CYS A 19 -6.74 10.96 -17.85
C CYS A 19 -7.00 11.16 -19.35
N LEU A 20 -8.16 11.65 -19.73
CA LEU A 20 -8.49 11.99 -21.13
C LEU A 20 -7.59 13.12 -21.64
N PHE A 21 -7.34 14.14 -20.83
CA PHE A 21 -6.41 15.23 -21.16
C PHE A 21 -5.00 14.70 -21.42
N ILE A 22 -4.45 13.87 -20.54
CA ILE A 22 -3.12 13.28 -20.75
C ILE A 22 -3.11 12.39 -22.00
N PHE A 23 -4.15 11.59 -22.23
CA PHE A 23 -4.22 10.72 -23.39
C PHE A 23 -4.09 11.50 -24.69
N THR A 24 -4.79 12.62 -24.82
CA THR A 24 -4.78 13.46 -26.02
C THR A 24 -3.48 14.25 -26.17
N PHE A 25 -2.97 14.83 -25.09
CA PHE A 25 -1.87 15.79 -25.12
C PHE A 25 -0.49 15.22 -24.74
N LYS A 26 -0.38 13.91 -24.42
CA LYS A 26 0.87 13.26 -23.94
C LYS A 26 2.09 13.47 -24.83
N ARG A 27 1.88 13.60 -26.16
CA ARG A 27 2.99 13.86 -27.09
C ARG A 27 3.55 15.27 -26.96
N TRP A 28 2.69 16.25 -26.72
CA TRP A 28 3.06 17.66 -26.58
C TRP A 28 3.67 17.96 -25.22
N LEU A 29 3.13 17.35 -24.18
CA LEU A 29 3.59 17.54 -22.81
C LEU A 29 4.95 16.87 -22.52
N GLY A 30 5.27 15.78 -23.20
CA GLY A 30 6.44 14.97 -22.89
C GLY A 30 6.37 14.33 -21.50
N PRO A 31 7.45 13.66 -21.04
CA PRO A 31 7.44 12.95 -19.75
C PRO A 31 7.36 13.90 -18.53
N ILE A 32 8.03 15.03 -18.60
CA ILE A 32 8.05 16.01 -17.52
C ILE A 32 6.69 16.73 -17.42
N GLY A 33 6.11 17.13 -18.57
CA GLY A 33 4.81 17.77 -18.59
C GLY A 33 3.66 16.86 -18.14
N THR A 34 3.66 15.58 -18.54
CA THR A 34 2.69 14.60 -18.06
C THR A 34 2.81 14.35 -16.57
N PHE A 35 4.02 14.34 -16.03
CA PHE A 35 4.26 14.22 -14.61
C PHE A 35 3.68 15.41 -13.83
N TYR A 36 4.02 16.66 -14.20
CA TYR A 36 3.50 17.83 -13.50
C TYR A 36 1.97 17.94 -13.60
N ALA A 37 1.39 17.66 -14.77
CA ALA A 37 -0.04 17.66 -14.95
C ALA A 37 -0.73 16.64 -14.03
N SER A 38 -0.16 15.44 -13.88
CA SER A 38 -0.71 14.41 -13.00
C SER A 38 -0.56 14.78 -11.52
N VAL A 39 0.58 15.31 -11.09
CA VAL A 39 0.79 15.72 -9.70
C VAL A 39 -0.16 16.86 -9.33
N ILE A 40 -0.36 17.85 -10.20
CA ILE A 40 -1.28 18.97 -9.95
C ILE A 40 -2.72 18.46 -9.80
N SER A 41 -3.18 17.60 -10.70
CA SER A 41 -4.56 17.08 -10.64
C SER A 41 -4.79 16.20 -9.41
N PHE A 42 -3.86 15.32 -9.07
CA PHE A 42 -3.98 14.47 -7.87
C PHE A 42 -3.87 15.28 -6.59
N SER A 43 -2.99 16.28 -6.51
CA SER A 43 -2.90 17.16 -5.34
C SER A 43 -4.16 18.00 -5.15
N PHE A 44 -4.79 18.44 -6.23
CA PHE A 44 -6.06 19.15 -6.19
C PHE A 44 -7.17 18.26 -5.60
N VAL A 45 -7.36 17.06 -6.15
CA VAL A 45 -8.36 16.11 -5.64
C VAL A 45 -8.07 15.69 -4.20
N LEU A 46 -6.80 15.49 -3.85
CA LEU A 46 -6.38 15.16 -2.50
C LEU A 46 -6.71 16.28 -1.50
N PHE A 47 -6.46 17.53 -1.86
CA PHE A 47 -6.80 18.66 -1.00
C PHE A 47 -8.29 18.70 -0.69
N PHE A 48 -9.14 18.51 -1.69
CA PHE A 48 -10.60 18.47 -1.48
C PHE A 48 -11.01 17.25 -0.66
N SER A 49 -10.47 16.05 -0.94
CA SER A 49 -10.81 14.84 -0.17
C SER A 49 -10.45 14.99 1.32
N LEU A 50 -9.31 15.61 1.64
CA LEU A 50 -8.92 15.87 3.02
C LEU A 50 -9.78 16.95 3.69
N SER A 51 -10.20 17.99 2.95
CA SER A 51 -11.09 19.03 3.49
C SER A 51 -12.47 18.47 3.84
N GLU A 52 -13.01 17.55 3.02
CA GLU A 52 -14.27 16.87 3.34
C GLU A 52 -14.12 15.85 4.46
N LEU A 53 -13.03 15.10 4.47
CA LEU A 53 -12.75 14.23 5.60
C LEU A 53 -12.78 15.00 6.92
N TYR A 54 -12.15 16.17 6.96
CA TYR A 54 -12.17 17.05 8.13
C TYR A 54 -13.62 17.48 8.48
N GLN A 55 -14.45 17.80 7.50
CA GLN A 55 -15.86 18.19 7.74
C GLN A 55 -16.68 16.99 8.26
N ILE A 56 -16.51 15.79 7.69
CA ILE A 56 -17.19 14.58 8.16
C ILE A 56 -16.78 14.26 9.59
N LEU A 57 -15.51 14.43 9.94
CA LEU A 57 -15.02 14.21 11.30
C LEU A 57 -15.62 15.20 12.32
N LEU A 58 -15.90 16.45 11.89
CA LEU A 58 -16.48 17.45 12.78
C LEU A 58 -18.00 17.32 12.91
N HIS A 59 -18.69 16.99 11.84
CA HIS A 59 -20.16 17.06 11.77
C HIS A 59 -20.84 15.70 11.66
N GLY A 60 -20.11 14.63 11.39
CA GLY A 60 -20.64 13.27 11.23
C GLY A 60 -21.52 13.05 9.98
N ASN A 61 -21.58 14.02 9.07
CA ASN A 61 -22.47 13.96 7.91
C ASN A 61 -21.79 13.28 6.73
N TYR A 62 -22.37 12.22 6.20
CA TYR A 62 -22.02 11.66 4.91
C TYR A 62 -22.96 12.18 3.83
N THR A 63 -22.51 12.24 2.58
CA THR A 63 -23.29 12.78 1.48
C THR A 63 -23.37 11.80 0.32
N PHE A 64 -24.57 11.64 -0.22
CA PHE A 64 -24.79 10.92 -1.47
C PHE A 64 -24.99 11.94 -2.60
N VAL A 65 -24.37 11.63 -3.73
CA VAL A 65 -24.51 12.46 -4.95
C VAL A 65 -24.98 11.56 -6.06
N ASP A 66 -26.20 11.79 -6.52
CA ASP A 66 -26.77 11.10 -7.67
C ASP A 66 -26.69 12.02 -8.89
N PHE A 67 -25.95 11.58 -9.92
CA PHE A 67 -25.84 12.26 -11.20
C PHE A 67 -26.95 11.85 -12.19
N GLY A 68 -27.87 11.01 -11.76
CA GLY A 68 -28.99 10.51 -12.55
C GLY A 68 -28.76 9.13 -13.13
N ARG A 69 -29.75 8.68 -13.88
CA ARG A 69 -29.78 7.35 -14.47
C ARG A 69 -28.70 7.20 -15.53
N TRP A 70 -27.87 6.17 -15.39
CA TRP A 70 -26.79 5.85 -16.34
C TRP A 70 -27.19 4.74 -17.31
N PHE A 71 -27.75 3.65 -16.80
CA PHE A 71 -28.09 2.48 -17.60
C PHE A 71 -29.45 1.95 -17.20
N PHE A 72 -30.31 1.72 -18.20
CA PHE A 72 -31.64 1.15 -18.01
C PHE A 72 -31.87 0.03 -19.02
N CYS A 73 -32.26 -1.13 -18.54
CA CYS A 73 -32.52 -2.29 -19.39
C CYS A 73 -33.79 -3.02 -18.94
N LEU A 74 -34.85 -2.91 -19.75
CA LEU A 74 -36.06 -3.74 -19.69
C LEU A 74 -36.67 -3.87 -18.26
N ASP A 75 -36.69 -2.84 -17.46
CA ASP A 75 -37.14 -2.84 -16.06
C ASP A 75 -36.40 -3.83 -15.13
N LEU A 76 -35.35 -4.50 -15.64
CA LEU A 76 -34.52 -5.44 -14.87
C LEU A 76 -33.36 -4.73 -14.17
N ILE A 77 -32.75 -3.74 -14.83
CA ILE A 77 -31.60 -3.02 -14.33
C ILE A 77 -31.90 -1.52 -14.46
N ASP A 78 -32.01 -0.83 -13.37
CA ASP A 78 -32.06 0.62 -13.28
C ASP A 78 -30.89 1.08 -12.43
N SER A 79 -29.78 1.42 -13.09
CA SER A 79 -28.56 1.84 -12.41
C SER A 79 -28.36 3.34 -12.49
N HIS A 80 -28.10 3.94 -11.36
CA HIS A 80 -27.84 5.36 -11.20
C HIS A 80 -26.35 5.62 -10.96
N LEU A 81 -25.86 6.76 -11.42
CA LEU A 81 -24.51 7.23 -11.10
C LEU A 81 -24.49 7.79 -9.68
N VAL A 82 -24.52 6.90 -8.69
CA VAL A 82 -24.52 7.29 -7.27
C VAL A 82 -23.11 7.17 -6.71
N PHE A 83 -22.63 8.26 -6.15
CA PHE A 83 -21.38 8.30 -5.40
C PHE A 83 -21.65 8.58 -3.92
N CYS A 84 -20.98 7.84 -3.05
CA CYS A 84 -21.02 8.03 -1.61
C CYS A 84 -19.72 8.67 -1.13
N ILE A 85 -19.86 9.79 -0.45
CA ILE A 85 -18.76 10.49 0.21
C ILE A 85 -18.89 10.21 1.69
N ASP A 86 -18.28 9.12 2.13
CA ASP A 86 -18.19 8.67 3.52
C ASP A 86 -16.74 8.62 4.00
N SER A 87 -16.53 8.44 5.29
CA SER A 87 -15.19 8.37 5.88
C SER A 87 -14.34 7.25 5.26
N LEU A 88 -14.94 6.10 4.98
CA LEU A 88 -14.26 4.96 4.37
C LEU A 88 -13.74 5.30 2.96
N ALA A 89 -14.58 5.91 2.10
CA ALA A 89 -14.20 6.31 0.76
C ALA A 89 -13.11 7.39 0.77
N LEU A 90 -13.23 8.39 1.66
CA LEU A 90 -12.28 9.49 1.73
C LEU A 90 -10.92 9.07 2.29
N ILE A 91 -10.89 8.22 3.31
CA ILE A 91 -9.64 7.71 3.88
C ILE A 91 -8.91 6.84 2.84
N SER A 92 -9.63 5.90 2.21
CA SER A 92 -9.03 5.01 1.22
C SER A 92 -8.59 5.76 -0.05
N SER A 93 -9.38 6.71 -0.53
CA SER A 93 -9.01 7.52 -1.71
C SER A 93 -7.84 8.46 -1.42
N SER A 94 -7.80 9.14 -0.28
CA SER A 94 -6.68 10.01 0.10
C SER A 94 -5.38 9.23 0.21
N LEU A 95 -5.42 8.01 0.75
CA LEU A 95 -4.28 7.11 0.83
C LEU A 95 -3.78 6.71 -0.58
N VAL A 96 -4.68 6.32 -1.49
CA VAL A 96 -4.28 5.97 -2.85
C VAL A 96 -3.71 7.17 -3.59
N LEU A 97 -4.34 8.36 -3.49
CA LEU A 97 -3.86 9.58 -4.14
C LEU A 97 -2.45 9.98 -3.65
N THR A 98 -2.19 9.94 -2.36
CA THR A 98 -0.85 10.23 -1.81
C THR A 98 0.18 9.24 -2.34
N LEU A 99 -0.11 7.94 -2.29
CA LEU A 99 0.83 6.92 -2.74
C LEU A 99 1.05 6.93 -4.26
N THR A 100 0.03 7.31 -5.04
CA THR A 100 0.21 7.49 -6.50
C THR A 100 1.13 8.66 -6.83
N MET A 101 1.03 9.78 -6.10
CA MET A 101 1.96 10.91 -6.29
C MET A 101 3.40 10.48 -6.02
N PHE A 102 3.64 9.69 -4.96
CA PHE A 102 4.97 9.13 -4.69
C PHE A 102 5.44 8.16 -5.77
N ALA A 103 4.56 7.28 -6.24
CA ALA A 103 4.88 6.33 -7.30
C ALA A 103 5.19 7.04 -8.63
N LEU A 104 4.48 8.12 -8.95
CA LEU A 104 4.76 8.94 -10.14
C LEU A 104 6.11 9.64 -10.02
N TYR A 105 6.41 10.24 -8.87
CA TYR A 105 7.66 10.92 -8.62
C TYR A 105 8.85 9.94 -8.71
N PHE A 106 8.76 8.81 -8.02
CA PHE A 106 9.74 7.73 -8.11
C PHE A 106 9.85 7.18 -9.53
N GLY A 107 8.71 7.04 -10.24
CA GLY A 107 8.65 6.51 -11.59
C GLY A 107 9.41 7.34 -12.62
N VAL A 108 9.35 8.67 -12.52
CA VAL A 108 10.10 9.56 -13.42
C VAL A 108 11.60 9.41 -13.23
N GLU A 109 12.08 9.27 -12.00
CA GLU A 109 13.50 9.09 -11.73
C GLU A 109 13.98 7.68 -12.11
N TYR A 110 13.23 6.66 -11.70
CA TYR A 110 13.58 5.26 -11.93
C TYR A 110 13.63 4.91 -13.42
N MET A 111 12.70 5.47 -14.21
CA MET A 111 12.54 5.18 -15.64
C MET A 111 13.10 6.29 -16.54
N TYR A 112 13.95 7.16 -16.04
CA TYR A 112 14.45 8.36 -16.76
C TYR A 112 15.05 8.06 -18.15
N ARG A 113 15.60 6.86 -18.34
CA ARG A 113 16.23 6.43 -19.61
C ARG A 113 15.35 5.54 -20.48
N GLU A 114 14.18 5.16 -19.98
CA GLU A 114 13.29 4.29 -20.73
C GLU A 114 12.48 5.10 -21.75
N ALA A 115 12.44 4.58 -22.97
CA ALA A 115 11.77 5.27 -24.09
C ALA A 115 10.25 5.42 -23.84
N PHE A 116 9.64 4.53 -23.08
CA PHE A 116 8.18 4.45 -22.89
C PHE A 116 7.70 5.02 -21.56
N ILE A 117 8.46 5.93 -20.94
CA ILE A 117 8.10 6.54 -19.65
C ILE A 117 6.69 7.20 -19.67
N ASN A 118 6.33 7.90 -20.74
CA ASN A 118 5.00 8.51 -20.90
C ASN A 118 3.87 7.46 -20.83
N ARG A 119 4.10 6.26 -21.37
CA ARG A 119 3.15 5.16 -21.30
C ARG A 119 3.00 4.68 -19.86
N LEU A 120 4.10 4.57 -19.11
CA LEU A 120 4.06 4.18 -17.71
C LEU A 120 3.27 5.17 -16.87
N LEU A 121 3.59 6.47 -16.97
CA LEU A 121 2.90 7.52 -16.21
C LEU A 121 1.39 7.54 -16.52
N TYR A 122 1.03 7.41 -17.78
CA TYR A 122 -0.37 7.34 -18.18
C TYR A 122 -1.10 6.11 -17.61
N LEU A 123 -0.48 4.94 -17.65
CA LEU A 123 -1.07 3.71 -17.10
C LEU A 123 -1.19 3.77 -15.57
N LEU A 124 -0.22 4.37 -14.86
CA LEU A 124 -0.31 4.59 -13.42
C LEU A 124 -1.49 5.52 -13.07
N ASN A 125 -1.69 6.57 -13.85
CA ASN A 125 -2.82 7.48 -13.66
C ASN A 125 -4.17 6.77 -13.89
N LEU A 126 -4.32 6.00 -14.97
CA LEU A 126 -5.53 5.23 -15.24
C LEU A 126 -5.83 4.21 -14.14
N PHE A 127 -4.80 3.54 -13.66
CA PHE A 127 -4.95 2.56 -12.61
C PHE A 127 -5.37 3.21 -11.30
N ALA A 128 -4.74 4.31 -10.90
CA ALA A 128 -5.12 5.06 -9.71
C ALA A 128 -6.54 5.61 -9.79
N THR A 129 -6.93 6.17 -10.95
CA THR A 129 -8.29 6.70 -11.14
C THR A 129 -9.35 5.62 -11.04
N SER A 130 -9.10 4.41 -11.59
CA SER A 130 -10.06 3.30 -11.50
C SER A 130 -10.25 2.82 -10.05
N VAL A 131 -9.20 2.85 -9.23
CA VAL A 131 -9.29 2.48 -7.81
C VAL A 131 -10.03 3.54 -7.00
N VAL A 132 -9.71 4.82 -7.22
CA VAL A 132 -10.44 5.92 -6.58
C VAL A 132 -11.91 5.90 -6.97
N PHE A 133 -12.20 5.64 -8.24
CA PHE A 133 -13.58 5.49 -8.73
C PHE A 133 -14.31 4.36 -7.99
N LEU A 134 -13.67 3.19 -7.80
CA LEU A 134 -14.22 2.09 -7.01
C LEU A 134 -14.64 2.51 -5.60
N PHE A 135 -13.81 3.32 -4.92
CA PHE A 135 -14.05 3.70 -3.53
C PHE A 135 -15.26 4.63 -3.36
N TYR A 136 -15.54 5.46 -4.36
CA TYR A 136 -16.69 6.36 -4.33
C TYR A 136 -17.99 5.74 -4.86
N CYS A 137 -17.91 4.66 -5.67
CA CYS A 137 -19.10 4.01 -6.21
C CYS A 137 -20.02 3.46 -5.13
N TYR A 138 -21.33 3.74 -5.25
CA TYR A 138 -22.37 3.28 -4.34
C TYR A 138 -23.53 2.56 -5.06
N ASP A 139 -23.37 2.31 -6.33
CA ASP A 139 -24.22 1.41 -7.11
C ASP A 139 -23.43 0.14 -7.46
N TYR A 140 -24.05 -1.02 -7.32
CA TYR A 140 -23.38 -2.31 -7.52
C TYR A 140 -22.86 -2.49 -8.96
N PHE A 141 -23.61 -2.00 -9.94
CA PHE A 141 -23.18 -2.06 -11.34
C PHE A 141 -21.96 -1.18 -11.61
N LEU A 142 -21.87 -0.02 -10.98
CA LEU A 142 -20.67 0.83 -11.04
C LEU A 142 -19.46 0.19 -10.36
N ILE A 143 -19.69 -0.48 -9.21
CA ILE A 143 -18.63 -1.23 -8.52
C ILE A 143 -18.08 -2.33 -9.43
N LEU A 144 -18.95 -3.08 -10.11
CA LEU A 144 -18.55 -4.11 -11.05
C LEU A 144 -17.73 -3.53 -12.21
N PHE A 145 -18.17 -2.42 -12.79
CA PHE A 145 -17.44 -1.74 -13.86
C PHE A 145 -16.04 -1.27 -13.39
N ALA A 146 -15.95 -0.63 -12.22
CA ALA A 146 -14.68 -0.21 -11.64
C ALA A 146 -13.76 -1.42 -11.36
N TRP A 147 -14.33 -2.52 -10.89
CA TRP A 147 -13.65 -3.77 -10.60
C TRP A 147 -12.98 -4.36 -11.84
N GLU A 148 -13.68 -4.40 -12.97
CA GLU A 148 -13.11 -4.82 -14.25
C GLU A 148 -12.01 -3.89 -14.76
N CYS A 149 -12.20 -2.58 -14.65
CA CYS A 149 -11.19 -1.59 -15.04
C CYS A 149 -9.87 -1.78 -14.28
N ILE A 150 -9.92 -2.03 -12.96
CA ILE A 150 -8.74 -2.31 -12.15
C ILE A 150 -8.01 -3.56 -12.66
N GLY A 151 -8.76 -4.63 -13.00
CA GLY A 151 -8.19 -5.85 -13.58
C GLY A 151 -7.48 -5.60 -14.91
N LEU A 152 -8.09 -4.81 -15.78
CA LEU A 152 -7.55 -4.47 -17.09
C LEU A 152 -6.27 -3.61 -16.99
N PHE A 153 -6.30 -2.55 -16.17
CA PHE A 153 -5.12 -1.68 -16.04
C PHE A 153 -3.96 -2.36 -15.31
N SER A 154 -4.24 -3.27 -14.37
CA SER A 154 -3.19 -4.09 -13.75
C SER A 154 -2.52 -5.01 -14.77
N PHE A 155 -3.28 -5.65 -15.66
CA PHE A 155 -2.75 -6.44 -16.77
C PHE A 155 -1.82 -5.60 -17.66
N LEU A 156 -2.24 -4.39 -18.06
CA LEU A 156 -1.42 -3.50 -18.89
C LEU A 156 -0.14 -3.03 -18.20
N LEU A 157 -0.18 -2.81 -16.88
CA LEU A 157 0.99 -2.45 -16.09
C LEU A 157 1.98 -3.60 -15.96
N VAL A 158 1.51 -4.83 -15.73
CA VAL A 158 2.38 -6.02 -15.67
C VAL A 158 2.99 -6.32 -17.03
N ASN A 159 2.23 -6.14 -18.12
CA ASN A 159 2.71 -6.31 -19.50
C ASN A 159 3.47 -5.09 -20.05
N PHE A 160 4.03 -4.25 -19.20
CA PHE A 160 4.75 -3.05 -19.66
C PHE A 160 5.90 -3.39 -20.62
N TYR A 161 6.72 -4.37 -20.30
CA TYR A 161 7.81 -4.88 -21.13
C TYR A 161 7.31 -6.02 -22.05
N SER A 162 6.37 -5.72 -22.95
CA SER A 162 5.72 -6.70 -23.83
C SER A 162 6.65 -7.48 -24.77
N THR A 163 7.93 -7.11 -24.85
CA THR A 163 8.95 -7.84 -25.62
C THR A 163 9.53 -9.05 -24.88
N ARG A 164 9.36 -9.11 -23.55
CA ARG A 164 9.89 -10.21 -22.73
C ARG A 164 8.86 -11.32 -22.57
N ILE A 165 9.24 -12.56 -22.85
CA ILE A 165 8.33 -13.73 -22.73
C ILE A 165 7.86 -13.91 -21.27
N TYR A 166 8.72 -13.67 -20.29
CA TYR A 166 8.37 -13.79 -18.87
C TYR A 166 7.29 -12.79 -18.46
N THR A 167 7.38 -11.54 -18.90
CA THR A 167 6.37 -10.51 -18.60
C THR A 167 5.02 -10.84 -19.24
N ILE A 168 5.01 -11.37 -20.50
CA ILE A 168 3.78 -11.81 -21.15
C ILE A 168 3.12 -12.95 -20.38
N LYS A 169 3.89 -13.97 -19.96
CA LYS A 169 3.37 -15.10 -19.17
C LYS A 169 2.81 -14.61 -17.82
N ALA A 170 3.52 -13.72 -17.13
CA ALA A 170 3.07 -13.13 -15.88
C ALA A 170 1.78 -12.31 -16.07
N ALA A 171 1.72 -11.49 -17.11
CA ALA A 171 0.55 -10.70 -17.44
C ALA A 171 -0.68 -11.57 -17.80
N LEU A 172 -0.50 -12.61 -18.58
CA LEU A 172 -1.59 -13.56 -18.89
C LEU A 172 -2.09 -14.25 -17.62
N LYS A 173 -1.18 -14.64 -16.73
CA LYS A 173 -1.56 -15.23 -15.43
C LYS A 173 -2.40 -14.25 -14.59
N THR A 174 -1.94 -13.01 -14.42
CA THR A 174 -2.69 -11.99 -13.67
C THR A 174 -4.05 -11.71 -14.30
N PHE A 175 -4.13 -11.70 -15.63
CA PHE A 175 -5.39 -11.53 -16.36
C PHE A 175 -6.37 -12.67 -16.11
N VAL A 176 -5.92 -13.94 -16.17
CA VAL A 176 -6.79 -15.09 -15.92
C VAL A 176 -7.35 -15.06 -14.51
N PHE A 177 -6.50 -14.80 -13.48
CA PHE A 177 -6.97 -14.72 -12.10
C PHE A 177 -7.93 -13.54 -11.89
N SER A 178 -7.68 -12.37 -12.50
CA SER A 178 -8.63 -11.26 -12.44
C SER A 178 -9.97 -11.62 -13.07
N ARG A 179 -9.98 -12.34 -14.21
CA ARG A 179 -11.23 -12.81 -14.86
C ARG A 179 -12.00 -13.80 -14.00
N ILE A 180 -11.32 -14.71 -13.32
CA ILE A 180 -12.00 -15.61 -12.35
C ILE A 180 -12.66 -14.79 -11.23
N SER A 181 -11.99 -13.78 -10.70
CA SER A 181 -12.58 -12.85 -9.73
C SER A 181 -13.82 -12.14 -10.28
N ASP A 182 -13.72 -11.64 -11.52
CA ASP A 182 -14.81 -10.91 -12.19
C ASP A 182 -16.04 -11.81 -12.43
N MET A 183 -15.83 -13.11 -12.69
CA MET A 183 -16.92 -14.09 -12.82
C MET A 183 -17.73 -14.23 -11.51
N PHE A 184 -17.05 -14.34 -10.35
CA PHE A 184 -17.74 -14.40 -9.07
C PHE A 184 -18.46 -13.08 -8.74
N MET A 185 -17.85 -11.95 -9.09
CA MET A 185 -18.46 -10.64 -8.90
C MET A 185 -19.71 -10.48 -9.79
N PHE A 186 -19.63 -10.93 -11.05
CA PHE A 186 -20.76 -10.92 -11.96
C PHE A 186 -21.89 -11.86 -11.51
N PHE A 187 -21.54 -13.05 -10.99
CA PHE A 187 -22.53 -13.97 -10.44
C PHE A 187 -23.27 -13.36 -9.22
N SER A 188 -22.55 -12.71 -8.34
CA SER A 188 -23.19 -11.98 -7.23
C SER A 188 -24.08 -10.83 -7.72
N PHE A 189 -23.68 -10.13 -8.79
CA PHE A 189 -24.52 -9.11 -9.44
C PHE A 189 -25.83 -9.70 -10.00
N LEU A 190 -25.79 -10.85 -10.65
CA LEU A 190 -27.01 -11.53 -11.09
C LEU A 190 -27.94 -11.90 -9.92
N LEU A 191 -27.36 -12.30 -8.80
CA LEU A 191 -28.13 -12.56 -7.59
C LEU A 191 -28.80 -11.30 -7.06
N THR A 192 -28.11 -10.12 -7.12
CA THR A 192 -28.75 -8.85 -6.70
C THR A 192 -29.96 -8.48 -7.56
N ILE A 193 -29.85 -8.61 -8.85
CA ILE A 193 -30.97 -8.30 -9.77
C ILE A 193 -32.15 -9.23 -9.50
N ASN A 194 -31.89 -10.51 -9.33
CA ASN A 194 -32.96 -11.51 -9.19
C ASN A 194 -33.73 -11.42 -7.86
N THR A 195 -33.09 -10.96 -6.78
CA THR A 195 -33.68 -11.00 -5.44
C THR A 195 -33.96 -9.63 -4.84
N PHE A 196 -33.03 -8.68 -4.99
CA PHE A 196 -33.21 -7.33 -4.47
C PHE A 196 -33.96 -6.41 -5.44
N ASN A 197 -34.01 -6.76 -6.74
CA ASN A 197 -34.57 -5.94 -7.83
C ASN A 197 -34.01 -4.51 -7.89
N THR A 198 -32.86 -4.28 -7.30
CA THR A 198 -32.20 -2.96 -7.24
C THR A 198 -30.69 -3.12 -7.30
N THR A 199 -29.99 -2.14 -7.83
CA THR A 199 -28.53 -2.08 -7.87
C THR A 199 -27.95 -1.12 -6.82
N ASP A 200 -28.80 -0.28 -6.23
CA ASP A 200 -28.39 0.70 -5.23
C ASP A 200 -28.04 0.02 -3.89
N LEU A 201 -26.82 0.24 -3.39
CA LEU A 201 -26.35 -0.36 -2.15
C LEU A 201 -27.17 0.05 -0.94
N SER A 202 -27.71 1.26 -0.89
CA SER A 202 -28.55 1.70 0.23
C SER A 202 -29.79 0.81 0.38
N LEU A 203 -30.46 0.50 -0.72
CA LEU A 203 -31.63 -0.35 -0.75
C LEU A 203 -31.28 -1.81 -0.48
N ILE A 204 -30.14 -2.29 -1.02
CA ILE A 204 -29.64 -3.64 -0.73
C ILE A 204 -29.43 -3.81 0.78
N PHE A 205 -28.75 -2.86 1.43
CA PHE A 205 -28.47 -2.95 2.87
C PHE A 205 -29.73 -2.88 3.74
N ILE A 206 -30.73 -2.08 3.36
CA ILE A 206 -32.02 -2.03 4.06
C ILE A 206 -32.78 -3.35 3.91
N GLN A 207 -32.69 -4.01 2.75
CA GLN A 207 -33.41 -5.26 2.48
C GLN A 207 -32.72 -6.50 3.07
N THR A 208 -31.42 -6.43 3.41
CA THR A 208 -30.68 -7.61 3.90
C THR A 208 -31.29 -8.30 5.12
N PRO A 209 -31.76 -7.59 6.18
CA PRO A 209 -32.39 -8.25 7.33
C PRO A 209 -33.64 -9.04 6.97
N PHE A 210 -34.43 -8.53 6.00
CA PHE A 210 -35.65 -9.21 5.54
C PHE A 210 -35.34 -10.47 4.73
N LEU A 211 -34.23 -10.48 3.99
CA LEU A 211 -33.78 -11.62 3.21
C LEU A 211 -32.92 -12.62 4.03
N ALA A 212 -32.69 -12.33 5.31
CA ALA A 212 -31.91 -13.22 6.18
C ALA A 212 -32.51 -14.63 6.33
N PHE A 213 -33.80 -14.81 6.04
CA PHE A 213 -34.47 -16.11 6.08
C PHE A 213 -34.85 -16.63 4.67
N HIS A 214 -34.37 -15.99 3.62
CA HIS A 214 -34.68 -16.40 2.27
C HIS A 214 -33.73 -17.50 1.79
N TYR A 215 -34.31 -18.58 1.25
CA TYR A 215 -33.59 -19.72 0.70
C TYR A 215 -33.83 -19.86 -0.78
N LEU A 216 -32.76 -20.10 -1.53
CA LEU A 216 -32.81 -20.49 -2.92
C LEU A 216 -32.83 -22.03 -3.03
N PHE A 217 -33.76 -22.56 -3.78
CA PHE A 217 -33.83 -23.99 -4.05
C PHE A 217 -33.11 -24.30 -5.37
N ILE A 218 -32.05 -25.10 -5.31
CA ILE A 218 -31.35 -25.63 -6.48
C ILE A 218 -31.54 -27.17 -6.45
N GLY A 219 -32.53 -27.65 -7.21
CA GLY A 219 -32.99 -29.03 -7.07
C GLY A 219 -33.56 -29.26 -5.68
N ASP A 220 -33.08 -30.31 -5.01
CA ASP A 220 -33.51 -30.68 -3.65
C ASP A 220 -32.73 -29.97 -2.52
N THR A 221 -31.75 -29.14 -2.87
CA THR A 221 -30.90 -28.43 -1.88
C THR A 221 -31.40 -27.00 -1.66
N ALA A 222 -31.67 -26.66 -0.39
CA ALA A 222 -31.98 -25.30 0.03
C ALA A 222 -30.69 -24.58 0.44
N ILE A 223 -30.29 -23.55 -0.28
CA ILE A 223 -29.11 -22.72 -0.01
C ILE A 223 -29.59 -21.38 0.52
N HIS A 224 -29.05 -20.95 1.64
CA HIS A 224 -29.35 -19.65 2.23
C HIS A 224 -28.83 -18.55 1.29
N PHE A 225 -29.70 -17.65 0.85
CA PHE A 225 -29.42 -16.66 -0.19
C PHE A 225 -28.25 -15.73 0.18
N ILE A 226 -28.28 -15.11 1.38
CA ILE A 226 -27.24 -14.14 1.78
C ILE A 226 -25.89 -14.84 1.94
N THR A 227 -25.84 -16.11 2.36
CA THR A 227 -24.56 -16.85 2.44
C THR A 227 -23.98 -17.12 1.07
N LEU A 228 -24.78 -17.43 0.06
CA LEU A 228 -24.31 -17.61 -1.30
C LEU A 228 -23.80 -16.28 -1.89
N PHE A 229 -24.56 -15.21 -1.69
CA PHE A 229 -24.19 -13.87 -2.13
C PHE A 229 -22.87 -13.40 -1.51
N SER A 230 -22.76 -13.47 -0.18
CA SER A 230 -21.54 -13.08 0.54
C SER A 230 -20.35 -13.98 0.20
N PHE A 231 -20.57 -15.29 -0.04
CA PHE A 231 -19.51 -16.20 -0.48
C PHE A 231 -18.93 -15.80 -1.85
N CYS A 232 -19.78 -15.39 -2.79
CA CYS A 232 -19.32 -14.90 -4.10
C CYS A 232 -18.53 -13.59 -3.97
N LEU A 233 -18.93 -12.68 -3.08
CA LEU A 233 -18.18 -11.46 -2.79
C LEU A 233 -16.81 -11.75 -2.17
N VAL A 234 -16.77 -12.64 -1.18
CA VAL A 234 -15.52 -13.05 -0.52
C VAL A 234 -14.56 -13.73 -1.48
N THR A 235 -15.05 -14.62 -2.34
CA THR A 235 -14.19 -15.29 -3.32
C THR A 235 -13.67 -14.30 -4.35
N SER A 236 -14.48 -13.36 -4.85
CA SER A 236 -14.03 -12.33 -5.79
C SER A 236 -12.98 -11.42 -5.15
N GLY A 237 -13.23 -10.93 -3.94
CA GLY A 237 -12.29 -10.12 -3.16
C GLY A 237 -11.01 -10.89 -2.81
N GLY A 238 -11.14 -12.16 -2.39
CA GLY A 238 -10.02 -13.02 -2.03
C GLY A 238 -9.08 -13.33 -3.19
N ILE A 239 -9.57 -13.44 -4.41
CA ILE A 239 -8.74 -13.63 -5.62
C ILE A 239 -7.89 -12.38 -5.87
N LYS A 240 -8.48 -11.17 -5.85
CA LYS A 240 -7.72 -9.93 -6.02
C LYS A 240 -6.82 -9.64 -4.82
N ALA A 241 -7.22 -10.01 -3.61
CA ALA A 241 -6.40 -9.94 -2.40
C ALA A 241 -5.34 -11.06 -2.30
N ALA A 242 -5.17 -11.88 -3.34
CA ALA A 242 -4.16 -12.94 -3.43
C ALA A 242 -4.18 -13.89 -2.21
N GLN A 243 -5.37 -14.34 -1.79
CA GLN A 243 -5.53 -15.27 -0.69
C GLN A 243 -5.06 -16.69 -1.06
N PHE A 244 -4.89 -17.54 -0.06
CA PHE A 244 -4.45 -18.92 -0.25
C PHE A 244 -5.24 -19.61 -1.37
N PHE A 245 -4.60 -20.44 -2.18
CA PHE A 245 -5.00 -20.98 -3.47
C PHE A 245 -4.96 -19.98 -4.65
N PHE A 246 -5.28 -18.70 -4.45
CA PHE A 246 -5.35 -17.69 -5.50
C PHE A 246 -4.14 -16.75 -5.55
N HIS A 247 -3.12 -16.98 -4.73
CA HIS A 247 -1.96 -16.09 -4.56
C HIS A 247 -0.93 -16.13 -5.70
N VAL A 248 -0.97 -17.15 -6.57
CA VAL A 248 0.12 -17.49 -7.52
C VAL A 248 0.41 -16.37 -8.52
N TRP A 249 -0.54 -15.51 -8.82
CA TRP A 249 -0.37 -14.39 -9.75
C TRP A 249 0.49 -13.25 -9.18
N LEU A 250 0.46 -13.04 -7.86
CA LEU A 250 1.06 -11.88 -7.21
C LEU A 250 2.61 -11.90 -7.25
N PRO A 251 3.32 -12.99 -6.92
CA PRO A 251 4.77 -13.05 -7.08
C PRO A 251 5.24 -12.92 -8.54
N ASP A 252 4.45 -13.39 -9.51
CA ASP A 252 4.78 -13.28 -10.93
C ASP A 252 4.54 -11.84 -11.45
N ALA A 253 3.58 -11.11 -10.87
CA ALA A 253 3.35 -9.70 -11.17
C ALA A 253 4.55 -8.78 -10.86
N MET A 254 5.58 -9.29 -10.13
CA MET A 254 6.83 -8.56 -9.86
C MET A 254 7.71 -8.34 -11.10
N GLU A 255 7.39 -8.93 -12.24
CA GLU A 255 8.00 -8.61 -13.53
C GLU A 255 7.67 -7.18 -14.01
N ALA A 256 6.66 -6.55 -13.41
CA ALA A 256 6.32 -5.15 -13.65
C ALA A 256 7.47 -4.20 -13.21
N PRO A 257 7.52 -2.98 -13.80
CA PRO A 257 8.40 -1.93 -13.30
C PRO A 257 8.16 -1.65 -11.80
N THR A 258 9.22 -1.37 -11.03
CA THR A 258 9.10 -1.17 -9.57
C THR A 258 8.11 -0.07 -9.15
N PRO A 259 7.96 1.06 -9.86
CA PRO A 259 6.92 2.05 -9.52
C PRO A 259 5.50 1.48 -9.65
N ALA A 260 5.26 0.64 -10.67
CA ALA A 260 3.98 -0.02 -10.85
C ALA A 260 3.73 -1.08 -9.77
N SER A 261 4.73 -1.91 -9.45
CA SER A 261 4.60 -2.91 -8.39
C SER A 261 4.40 -2.26 -7.01
N ALA A 262 5.05 -1.11 -6.74
CA ALA A 262 4.84 -0.35 -5.52
C ALA A 262 3.35 0.02 -5.34
N LEU A 263 2.71 0.50 -6.40
CA LEU A 263 1.30 0.92 -6.36
C LEU A 263 0.33 -0.28 -6.31
N ILE A 264 0.53 -1.29 -7.17
CA ILE A 264 -0.35 -2.46 -7.26
C ILE A 264 -0.45 -3.19 -5.92
N HIS A 265 0.69 -3.39 -5.23
CA HIS A 265 0.78 -4.25 -4.06
C HIS A 265 0.68 -3.52 -2.72
N SER A 266 0.75 -2.17 -2.69
CA SER A 266 0.63 -1.43 -1.43
C SER A 266 -0.79 -1.00 -1.13
N SER A 267 -1.46 -0.33 -2.07
CA SER A 267 -2.67 0.43 -1.76
C SER A 267 -3.84 0.22 -2.71
N THR A 268 -3.66 -0.52 -3.81
CA THR A 268 -4.66 -0.52 -4.86
C THR A 268 -5.33 -1.88 -5.06
N LEU A 269 -4.81 -2.74 -5.94
CA LEU A 269 -5.51 -3.95 -6.36
C LEU A 269 -5.77 -4.91 -5.19
N VAL A 270 -4.77 -5.12 -4.34
CA VAL A 270 -4.87 -6.07 -3.23
C VAL A 270 -5.77 -5.52 -2.12
N VAL A 271 -5.69 -4.20 -1.91
CA VAL A 271 -6.55 -3.47 -0.95
C VAL A 271 -8.01 -3.42 -1.43
N ALA A 272 -8.25 -3.36 -2.75
CA ALA A 272 -9.62 -3.37 -3.29
C ALA A 272 -10.42 -4.59 -2.83
N GLY A 273 -9.78 -5.77 -2.68
CA GLY A 273 -10.44 -6.97 -2.16
C GLY A 273 -10.87 -6.82 -0.70
N VAL A 274 -10.02 -6.25 0.15
CA VAL A 274 -10.35 -5.98 1.57
C VAL A 274 -11.40 -4.86 1.67
N PHE A 275 -11.26 -3.80 0.89
CA PHE A 275 -12.23 -2.71 0.83
C PHE A 275 -13.63 -3.20 0.47
N LEU A 276 -13.75 -4.11 -0.49
CA LEU A 276 -15.03 -4.70 -0.87
C LEU A 276 -15.69 -5.40 0.32
N VAL A 277 -14.93 -6.18 1.10
CA VAL A 277 -15.47 -6.83 2.30
C VAL A 277 -15.91 -5.81 3.34
N ILE A 278 -15.13 -4.76 3.58
CA ILE A 278 -15.51 -3.68 4.53
C ILE A 278 -16.76 -2.94 4.05
N ARG A 279 -16.86 -2.62 2.75
CA ARG A 279 -18.02 -1.92 2.17
C ARG A 279 -19.31 -2.71 2.32
N PHE A 280 -19.24 -4.03 2.23
CA PHE A 280 -20.37 -4.94 2.38
C PHE A 280 -20.48 -5.55 3.79
N SER A 281 -19.90 -4.91 4.81
CA SER A 281 -19.86 -5.41 6.20
C SER A 281 -21.23 -5.83 6.74
N ILE A 282 -22.29 -5.07 6.43
CA ILE A 282 -23.66 -5.35 6.86
C ILE A 282 -24.12 -6.76 6.45
N LEU A 283 -23.74 -7.24 5.26
CA LEU A 283 -24.10 -8.59 4.81
C LEU A 283 -23.45 -9.68 5.67
N PHE A 284 -22.21 -9.43 6.10
CA PHE A 284 -21.43 -10.39 6.87
C PHE A 284 -21.94 -10.57 8.30
N GLU A 285 -22.67 -9.60 8.84
CA GLU A 285 -23.33 -9.75 10.15
C GLU A 285 -24.41 -10.85 10.16
N PHE A 286 -25.03 -11.10 9.00
CA PHE A 286 -26.06 -12.15 8.84
C PHE A 286 -25.51 -13.50 8.37
N THR A 287 -24.20 -13.64 8.17
CA THR A 287 -23.61 -14.84 7.55
C THR A 287 -22.44 -15.41 8.34
N VAL A 288 -22.73 -16.28 9.27
CA VAL A 288 -21.73 -16.94 10.14
C VAL A 288 -20.76 -17.81 9.32
N PHE A 289 -21.26 -18.54 8.33
CA PHE A 289 -20.44 -19.45 7.51
C PHE A 289 -19.38 -18.71 6.72
N THR A 290 -19.72 -17.60 6.07
CA THR A 290 -18.76 -16.82 5.27
C THR A 290 -17.75 -16.09 6.14
N ASN A 291 -18.10 -15.70 7.37
CA ASN A 291 -17.16 -15.15 8.33
C ASN A 291 -16.11 -16.20 8.74
N TYR A 292 -16.52 -17.43 9.04
CA TYR A 292 -15.57 -18.51 9.29
C TYR A 292 -14.68 -18.81 8.08
N TYR A 293 -15.23 -18.76 6.87
CA TYR A 293 -14.47 -18.93 5.64
C TYR A 293 -13.40 -17.83 5.48
N LEU A 294 -13.75 -16.55 5.74
CA LEU A 294 -12.80 -15.43 5.75
C LEU A 294 -11.68 -15.63 6.78
N VAL A 295 -12.04 -16.03 8.00
CA VAL A 295 -11.08 -16.28 9.08
C VAL A 295 -10.10 -17.37 8.69
N LEU A 296 -10.57 -18.51 8.19
CA LEU A 296 -9.73 -19.63 7.78
C LEU A 296 -8.82 -19.27 6.58
N LEU A 297 -9.37 -18.63 5.55
CA LEU A 297 -8.58 -18.17 4.42
C LEU A 297 -7.49 -17.19 4.87
N GLY A 298 -7.84 -16.20 5.69
CA GLY A 298 -6.89 -15.23 6.22
C GLY A 298 -5.79 -15.91 7.05
N ALA A 299 -6.15 -16.83 7.96
CA ALA A 299 -5.18 -17.54 8.79
C ALA A 299 -4.21 -18.43 7.99
N LEU A 300 -4.70 -19.13 6.98
CA LEU A 300 -3.84 -19.90 6.08
C LEU A 300 -2.92 -19.02 5.25
N THR A 301 -3.43 -17.89 4.72
CA THR A 301 -2.60 -16.98 3.91
C THR A 301 -1.52 -16.31 4.71
N LEU A 302 -1.80 -15.88 5.94
CA LEU A 302 -0.79 -15.20 6.76
C LEU A 302 0.37 -16.14 7.13
N SER A 303 0.09 -17.37 7.53
CA SER A 303 1.12 -18.35 7.90
C SER A 303 1.91 -18.82 6.66
N PHE A 304 1.21 -19.19 5.58
CA PHE A 304 1.84 -19.59 4.32
C PHE A 304 2.73 -18.48 3.73
N GLY A 305 2.20 -17.24 3.64
CA GLY A 305 2.95 -16.11 3.10
C GLY A 305 4.20 -15.78 3.90
N ALA A 306 4.14 -15.88 5.24
CA ALA A 306 5.29 -15.62 6.10
C ALA A 306 6.38 -16.71 5.95
N ILE A 307 5.99 -17.98 5.92
CA ILE A 307 6.93 -19.10 5.74
C ILE A 307 7.60 -19.02 4.37
N THR A 308 6.81 -18.85 3.29
CA THR A 308 7.37 -18.80 1.92
C THR A 308 8.27 -17.59 1.70
N ALA A 309 8.00 -16.45 2.34
CA ALA A 309 8.85 -15.26 2.25
C ALA A 309 10.29 -15.53 2.73
N THR A 310 10.49 -16.35 3.77
CA THR A 310 11.82 -16.65 4.32
C THR A 310 12.72 -17.41 3.36
N PHE A 311 12.15 -18.19 2.44
CA PHE A 311 12.89 -18.99 1.46
C PHE A 311 13.12 -18.30 0.13
N GLN A 312 12.64 -17.05 -0.05
CA GLN A 312 12.82 -16.34 -1.31
C GLN A 312 14.23 -15.74 -1.41
N ASN A 313 14.86 -15.95 -2.57
CA ASN A 313 16.15 -15.35 -2.90
C ASN A 313 16.02 -14.01 -3.61
N ASP A 314 14.92 -13.82 -4.37
CA ASP A 314 14.64 -12.58 -5.08
C ASP A 314 14.02 -11.56 -4.14
N ILE A 315 14.64 -10.37 -4.04
CA ILE A 315 14.19 -9.28 -3.16
C ILE A 315 12.75 -8.85 -3.45
N LYS A 316 12.35 -8.73 -4.73
CA LYS A 316 11.00 -8.37 -5.12
C LYS A 316 9.98 -9.44 -4.73
N LYS A 317 10.31 -10.72 -4.95
CA LYS A 317 9.44 -11.84 -4.57
C LYS A 317 9.28 -11.95 -3.06
N LEU A 318 10.35 -11.71 -2.29
CA LEU A 318 10.27 -11.66 -0.83
C LEU A 318 9.26 -10.59 -0.39
N VAL A 319 9.35 -9.37 -0.95
CA VAL A 319 8.39 -8.31 -0.63
C VAL A 319 6.97 -8.67 -1.07
N ALA A 320 6.79 -9.42 -2.18
CA ALA A 320 5.49 -9.91 -2.62
C ALA A 320 4.87 -10.90 -1.62
N TYR A 321 5.61 -11.92 -1.21
CA TYR A 321 5.11 -12.89 -0.21
C TYR A 321 4.85 -12.24 1.14
N SER A 322 5.65 -11.24 1.51
CA SER A 322 5.37 -10.45 2.69
C SER A 322 4.10 -9.58 2.56
N THR A 323 3.67 -9.16 1.36
CA THR A 323 2.34 -8.54 1.18
C THR A 323 1.22 -9.56 1.35
N ILE A 324 1.36 -10.77 0.79
CA ILE A 324 0.38 -11.85 0.96
C ILE A 324 0.14 -12.11 2.45
N SER A 325 1.22 -12.25 3.24
CA SER A 325 1.09 -12.49 4.67
C SER A 325 0.37 -11.35 5.40
N GLN A 326 0.69 -10.09 5.09
CA GLN A 326 0.07 -8.94 5.77
C GLN A 326 -1.42 -8.77 5.39
N ILE A 327 -1.78 -9.07 4.15
CA ILE A 327 -3.19 -9.03 3.74
C ILE A 327 -3.97 -10.19 4.35
N GLY A 328 -3.32 -11.33 4.61
CA GLY A 328 -3.90 -12.41 5.39
C GLY A 328 -4.38 -11.94 6.79
N TYR A 329 -3.63 -11.04 7.46
CA TYR A 329 -4.08 -10.43 8.71
C TYR A 329 -5.36 -9.59 8.52
N LEU A 330 -5.42 -8.78 7.45
CA LEU A 330 -6.58 -7.94 7.17
C LEU A 330 -7.83 -8.77 6.88
N VAL A 331 -7.71 -9.81 6.06
CA VAL A 331 -8.84 -10.70 5.71
C VAL A 331 -9.31 -11.49 6.94
N CYS A 332 -8.39 -11.95 7.77
CA CYS A 332 -8.71 -12.63 9.02
C CYS A 332 -9.47 -11.68 9.98
N GLY A 333 -9.02 -10.42 10.11
CA GLY A 333 -9.71 -9.40 10.89
C GLY A 333 -11.13 -9.10 10.39
N CYS A 334 -11.31 -9.02 9.07
CA CYS A 334 -12.65 -8.89 8.48
C CYS A 334 -13.57 -10.06 8.87
N GLY A 335 -13.05 -11.30 8.90
CA GLY A 335 -13.82 -12.47 9.31
C GLY A 335 -14.22 -12.47 10.79
N PHE A 336 -13.50 -11.74 11.64
CA PHE A 336 -13.90 -11.45 13.02
C PHE A 336 -14.82 -10.24 13.18
N CYS A 337 -15.24 -9.62 12.07
CA CYS A 337 -16.05 -8.40 12.03
C CYS A 337 -15.39 -7.17 12.67
N CYS A 338 -14.05 -7.13 12.69
CA CYS A 338 -13.27 -6.05 13.28
C CYS A 338 -12.84 -5.02 12.19
N TYR A 339 -13.80 -4.40 11.54
CA TYR A 339 -13.57 -3.61 10.34
C TYR A 339 -12.78 -2.32 10.60
N GLU A 340 -12.93 -1.71 11.77
CA GLU A 340 -12.22 -0.49 12.16
C GLU A 340 -10.72 -0.77 12.33
N GLU A 341 -10.37 -1.81 13.08
CA GLU A 341 -8.99 -2.23 13.31
C GLU A 341 -8.32 -2.68 12.01
N VAL A 342 -9.09 -3.34 11.14
CA VAL A 342 -8.64 -3.71 9.79
C VAL A 342 -8.32 -2.46 8.98
N LEU A 343 -9.15 -1.42 9.02
CA LEU A 343 -8.91 -0.18 8.30
C LEU A 343 -7.64 0.54 8.80
N ILE A 344 -7.44 0.59 10.13
CA ILE A 344 -6.23 1.13 10.74
C ILE A 344 -4.99 0.39 10.23
N TYR A 345 -5.02 -0.94 10.32
CA TYR A 345 -3.87 -1.73 9.90
C TYR A 345 -3.63 -1.66 8.39
N LEU A 346 -4.69 -1.54 7.58
CA LEU A 346 -4.60 -1.33 6.13
C LEU A 346 -3.82 -0.06 5.78
N ILE A 347 -4.09 1.06 6.46
CA ILE A 347 -3.37 2.33 6.25
C ILE A 347 -1.89 2.15 6.58
N ILE A 348 -1.58 1.57 7.75
CA ILE A 348 -0.21 1.32 8.19
C ILE A 348 0.53 0.42 7.19
N HIS A 349 -0.12 -0.66 6.75
CA HIS A 349 0.42 -1.60 5.77
C HIS A 349 0.72 -0.91 4.43
N ALA A 350 -0.24 -0.16 3.90
CA ALA A 350 -0.12 0.49 2.59
C ALA A 350 1.07 1.47 2.54
N LEU A 351 1.22 2.30 3.57
CA LEU A 351 2.33 3.25 3.69
C LEU A 351 3.69 2.54 3.77
N ASN A 352 3.80 1.55 4.66
CA ASN A 352 5.06 0.82 4.85
C ASN A 352 5.46 0.03 3.61
N LYS A 353 4.49 -0.60 2.94
CA LYS A 353 4.76 -1.38 1.72
C LYS A 353 5.15 -0.52 0.54
N ALA A 354 4.46 0.61 0.32
CA ALA A 354 4.85 1.55 -0.73
C ALA A 354 6.28 2.03 -0.53
N PHE A 355 6.61 2.39 0.70
CA PHE A 355 7.96 2.83 1.05
C PHE A 355 9.00 1.73 0.87
N LEU A 356 8.70 0.50 1.31
CA LEU A 356 9.59 -0.65 1.11
C LEU A 356 9.87 -0.91 -0.37
N PHE A 357 8.84 -0.87 -1.24
CA PHE A 357 9.03 -1.06 -2.68
C PHE A 357 9.90 0.02 -3.32
N VAL A 358 9.75 1.27 -2.89
CA VAL A 358 10.61 2.37 -3.37
C VAL A 358 12.06 2.14 -2.96
N LEU A 359 12.32 1.80 -1.70
CA LEU A 359 13.67 1.51 -1.20
C LEU A 359 14.29 0.29 -1.89
N VAL A 360 13.52 -0.78 -2.08
CA VAL A 360 13.94 -1.96 -2.84
C VAL A 360 14.20 -1.59 -4.30
N GLY A 361 13.40 -0.72 -4.90
CA GLY A 361 13.66 -0.21 -6.25
C GLY A 361 15.01 0.50 -6.35
N TYR A 362 15.35 1.34 -5.39
CA TYR A 362 16.67 1.99 -5.33
C TYR A 362 17.81 0.97 -5.18
N THR A 363 17.65 -0.05 -4.33
CA THR A 363 18.68 -1.09 -4.16
C THR A 363 18.87 -1.91 -5.44
N VAL A 364 17.80 -2.34 -6.10
CA VAL A 364 17.84 -3.05 -7.38
C VAL A 364 18.51 -2.19 -8.45
N HIS A 365 18.19 -0.90 -8.50
CA HIS A 365 18.83 0.02 -9.43
C HIS A 365 20.32 0.21 -9.14
N PHE A 366 20.70 0.29 -7.87
CA PHE A 366 22.09 0.37 -7.44
C PHE A 366 22.90 -0.86 -7.88
N PHE A 367 22.31 -2.07 -7.77
CA PHE A 367 22.92 -3.31 -8.23
C PHE A 367 22.65 -3.61 -9.72
N SER A 368 22.45 -2.59 -10.55
CA SER A 368 22.31 -2.69 -12.01
C SER A 368 21.17 -3.60 -12.49
N GLY A 369 20.08 -3.62 -11.74
CA GLY A 369 18.91 -4.42 -12.07
C GLY A 369 18.94 -5.85 -11.55
N ASN A 370 19.99 -6.27 -10.84
CA ASN A 370 20.02 -7.58 -10.20
C ASN A 370 19.03 -7.63 -9.03
N THR A 371 18.22 -8.68 -8.95
CA THR A 371 17.22 -8.89 -7.90
C THR A 371 17.60 -9.98 -6.89
N ASP A 372 18.64 -10.75 -7.14
CA ASP A 372 19.08 -11.86 -6.28
C ASP A 372 19.88 -11.33 -5.07
N MET A 373 19.31 -11.45 -3.86
CA MET A 373 19.95 -11.01 -2.61
C MET A 373 21.27 -11.70 -2.31
N ARG A 374 21.49 -12.93 -2.82
CA ARG A 374 22.75 -13.68 -2.62
C ARG A 374 23.93 -13.03 -3.32
N GLN A 375 23.68 -12.24 -4.37
CA GLN A 375 24.67 -11.53 -5.17
C GLN A 375 24.82 -10.06 -4.76
N MET A 376 23.99 -9.59 -3.82
CA MET A 376 24.06 -8.25 -3.24
C MET A 376 24.95 -8.25 -1.99
N GLY A 377 25.28 -7.07 -1.48
CA GLY A 377 25.97 -6.90 -0.21
C GLY A 377 26.75 -5.59 -0.13
N GLY A 378 26.93 -5.07 1.08
CA GLY A 378 27.74 -3.90 1.34
C GLY A 378 27.15 -2.56 0.84
N ALA A 379 25.86 -2.50 0.56
CA ALA A 379 25.23 -1.28 0.05
C ALA A 379 25.27 -0.11 1.07
N TYR A 380 25.33 -0.39 2.38
CA TYR A 380 25.41 0.64 3.43
C TYR A 380 26.63 1.55 3.29
N LEU A 381 27.73 1.04 2.72
CA LEU A 381 28.97 1.80 2.52
C LEU A 381 28.80 2.95 1.50
N TYR A 382 27.83 2.84 0.61
CA TYR A 382 27.56 3.81 -0.45
C TYR A 382 26.35 4.70 -0.13
N SER A 383 25.40 4.19 0.65
CA SER A 383 24.15 4.88 0.99
C SER A 383 23.66 4.48 2.39
N PHE A 384 24.24 5.11 3.40
CA PHE A 384 23.83 4.89 4.79
C PHE A 384 22.36 5.29 5.02
N ASP A 385 21.92 6.38 4.39
CA ASP A 385 20.54 6.88 4.52
C ASP A 385 19.50 5.83 4.08
N ILE A 386 19.74 5.19 2.92
CA ILE A 386 18.85 4.13 2.42
C ILE A 386 18.88 2.91 3.35
N ALA A 387 20.05 2.56 3.90
CA ALA A 387 20.16 1.45 4.83
C ALA A 387 19.38 1.71 6.13
N ALA A 388 19.49 2.91 6.69
CA ALA A 388 18.75 3.32 7.88
C ALA A 388 17.23 3.33 7.65
N LEU A 389 16.78 3.87 6.51
CA LEU A 389 15.36 3.88 6.15
C LEU A 389 14.81 2.48 5.93
N LEU A 390 15.56 1.62 5.22
CA LEU A 390 15.16 0.23 5.00
C LEU A 390 15.05 -0.53 6.33
N PHE A 391 16.01 -0.33 7.25
CA PHE A 391 15.96 -0.90 8.58
C PHE A 391 14.70 -0.44 9.33
N GLY A 392 14.39 0.86 9.33
CA GLY A 392 13.21 1.41 9.99
C GLY A 392 11.90 0.85 9.47
N VAL A 393 11.76 0.72 8.13
CA VAL A 393 10.55 0.13 7.53
C VAL A 393 10.44 -1.36 7.86
N CYS A 394 11.54 -2.10 7.80
CA CYS A 394 11.56 -3.52 8.17
C CYS A 394 11.22 -3.73 9.65
N PHE A 395 11.69 -2.85 10.53
CA PHE A 395 11.35 -2.82 11.96
C PHE A 395 9.83 -2.64 12.17
N ASN A 396 9.24 -1.70 11.43
CA ASN A 396 7.81 -1.41 11.51
C ASN A 396 6.95 -2.57 10.96
N LEU A 397 7.33 -3.15 9.82
CA LEU A 397 6.62 -4.30 9.24
C LEU A 397 6.78 -5.59 10.07
N ALA A 398 7.92 -5.77 10.75
CA ALA A 398 8.11 -6.85 11.70
C ALA A 398 7.12 -6.75 12.88
N GLY A 399 6.63 -5.54 13.18
CA GLY A 399 5.71 -5.31 14.30
C GLY A 399 6.44 -5.39 15.64
N LEU A 400 7.65 -4.81 15.71
CA LEU A 400 8.37 -4.74 16.96
C LEU A 400 7.78 -3.67 17.88
N PRO A 401 7.89 -3.81 19.20
CA PRO A 401 7.34 -2.86 20.16
C PRO A 401 7.72 -1.40 19.80
N TYR A 402 6.82 -0.47 20.10
CA TYR A 402 6.96 0.96 19.78
C TYR A 402 6.91 1.31 18.27
N SER A 403 6.48 0.38 17.42
CA SER A 403 6.23 0.67 16.01
C SER A 403 4.73 0.76 15.70
N ALA A 404 4.36 1.53 14.67
CA ALA A 404 2.95 1.58 14.23
C ALA A 404 2.43 0.20 13.80
N GLY A 405 3.30 -0.63 13.19
CA GLY A 405 2.95 -2.00 12.82
C GLY A 405 2.65 -2.91 14.00
N PHE A 406 3.26 -2.65 15.16
CA PHE A 406 2.93 -3.35 16.41
C PHE A 406 1.49 -3.07 16.83
N LEU A 407 1.11 -1.79 16.91
CA LEU A 407 -0.23 -1.40 17.31
C LEU A 407 -1.31 -2.03 16.42
N GLY A 408 -1.15 -1.95 15.10
CA GLY A 408 -2.13 -2.53 14.18
C GLY A 408 -2.25 -4.05 14.30
N LYS A 409 -1.16 -4.77 14.52
CA LYS A 409 -1.19 -6.22 14.72
C LYS A 409 -1.79 -6.61 16.07
N GLU A 410 -1.43 -5.91 17.14
CA GLU A 410 -1.93 -6.21 18.48
C GLU A 410 -3.42 -5.94 18.58
N PHE A 411 -3.96 -4.87 18.01
CA PHE A 411 -5.40 -4.62 17.99
C PHE A 411 -6.17 -5.77 17.33
N LEU A 412 -5.68 -6.26 16.21
CA LEU A 412 -6.29 -7.44 15.56
C LEU A 412 -6.13 -8.71 16.40
N LEU A 413 -4.99 -8.89 17.08
CA LEU A 413 -4.76 -10.06 17.93
C LEU A 413 -5.72 -10.10 19.10
N PHE A 414 -6.01 -8.96 19.74
CA PHE A 414 -6.97 -8.91 20.86
C PHE A 414 -8.35 -9.45 20.48
N GLN A 415 -8.78 -9.23 19.25
CA GLN A 415 -10.06 -9.73 18.76
C GLN A 415 -10.08 -11.26 18.53
N VAL A 416 -8.90 -11.84 18.28
CA VAL A 416 -8.75 -13.30 18.12
C VAL A 416 -8.72 -14.03 19.45
N LEU A 417 -8.64 -13.33 20.60
CA LEU A 417 -8.60 -13.93 21.95
C LEU A 417 -9.98 -14.46 22.44
N ARG A 418 -10.77 -15.07 21.54
CA ARG A 418 -11.98 -15.81 21.90
C ARG A 418 -11.63 -17.26 22.18
N ASP A 419 -12.42 -17.96 22.98
CA ASP A 419 -12.12 -19.34 23.44
C ASP A 419 -12.66 -20.45 22.49
N ASP A 420 -12.97 -20.12 21.26
CA ASP A 420 -13.44 -21.07 20.26
C ASP A 420 -12.29 -21.88 19.64
N PHE A 421 -12.59 -23.12 19.18
CA PHE A 421 -11.60 -23.98 18.52
C PHE A 421 -10.96 -23.32 17.28
N ILE A 422 -11.76 -22.60 16.48
CA ILE A 422 -11.26 -21.89 15.30
C ILE A 422 -10.29 -20.77 15.70
N SER A 423 -10.60 -20.04 16.77
CA SER A 423 -9.71 -19.01 17.30
C SER A 423 -8.38 -19.56 17.78
N LEU A 424 -8.37 -20.78 18.34
CA LEU A 424 -7.13 -21.47 18.74
C LEU A 424 -6.25 -21.79 17.52
N PHE A 425 -6.84 -22.30 16.43
CA PHE A 425 -6.12 -22.53 15.18
C PHE A 425 -5.54 -21.23 14.60
N VAL A 426 -6.33 -20.17 14.58
CA VAL A 426 -5.91 -18.85 14.10
C VAL A 426 -4.76 -18.29 14.94
N ARG A 427 -4.82 -18.42 16.28
CA ARG A 427 -3.71 -18.03 17.17
C ARG A 427 -2.41 -18.77 16.81
N GLY A 428 -2.50 -20.07 16.53
CA GLY A 428 -1.37 -20.86 16.05
C GLY A 428 -0.76 -20.29 14.76
N CYS A 429 -1.58 -19.99 13.76
CA CYS A 429 -1.15 -19.37 12.51
C CYS A 429 -0.54 -17.96 12.72
N TRP A 430 -1.09 -17.18 13.65
CA TRP A 430 -0.58 -15.87 14.02
C TRP A 430 0.80 -15.95 14.66
N LEU A 431 0.98 -16.85 15.61
CA LEU A 431 2.29 -17.07 16.26
C LEU A 431 3.35 -17.47 15.23
N VAL A 432 3.00 -18.36 14.29
CA VAL A 432 3.90 -18.73 13.19
C VAL A 432 4.29 -17.49 12.38
N SER A 433 3.31 -16.70 11.92
CA SER A 433 3.60 -15.52 11.11
C SER A 433 4.36 -14.45 11.89
N PHE A 434 4.04 -14.23 13.16
CA PHE A 434 4.74 -13.29 14.05
C PHE A 434 6.21 -13.66 14.22
N PHE A 435 6.52 -14.97 14.31
CA PHE A 435 7.89 -15.46 14.38
C PHE A 435 8.65 -15.29 13.05
N PHE A 436 8.02 -15.60 11.92
CA PHE A 436 8.69 -15.53 10.62
C PHE A 436 8.82 -14.10 10.05
N THR A 437 7.94 -13.16 10.42
CA THR A 437 8.01 -11.79 9.88
C THR A 437 9.31 -11.05 10.20
N PRO A 438 9.86 -11.05 11.41
CA PRO A 438 11.17 -10.47 11.67
C PRO A 438 12.28 -11.17 10.88
N ILE A 439 12.23 -12.50 10.78
CA ILE A 439 13.28 -13.27 10.12
C ILE A 439 13.45 -12.81 8.67
N TYR A 440 12.39 -12.84 7.84
CA TYR A 440 12.53 -12.47 6.44
C TYR A 440 12.77 -10.96 6.23
N MET A 441 12.30 -10.09 7.12
CA MET A 441 12.58 -8.66 7.04
C MET A 441 14.04 -8.35 7.37
N PHE A 442 14.57 -8.96 8.42
CA PHE A 442 15.98 -8.74 8.77
C PHE A 442 16.95 -9.45 7.83
N THR A 443 16.61 -10.61 7.28
CA THR A 443 17.45 -11.24 6.23
C THR A 443 17.58 -10.34 5.01
N LEU A 444 16.49 -9.64 4.59
CA LEU A 444 16.56 -8.66 3.53
C LEU A 444 17.56 -7.54 3.86
N VAL A 445 17.48 -6.95 5.05
CA VAL A 445 18.38 -5.87 5.46
C VAL A 445 19.83 -6.36 5.56
N PHE A 446 20.06 -7.49 6.23
CA PHE A 446 21.41 -7.99 6.44
C PHE A 446 22.09 -8.42 5.15
N LEU A 447 21.40 -9.13 4.27
CA LEU A 447 22.01 -9.60 3.02
C LEU A 447 22.28 -8.45 2.05
N VAL A 448 21.37 -7.49 1.92
CA VAL A 448 21.50 -6.41 0.94
C VAL A 448 22.41 -5.30 1.45
N MET A 449 22.24 -4.88 2.71
CA MET A 449 22.94 -3.72 3.25
C MET A 449 24.26 -4.09 3.91
N PHE A 450 24.24 -5.03 4.87
CA PHE A 450 25.39 -5.33 5.72
C PHE A 450 26.19 -6.58 5.29
N GLY A 451 25.67 -7.37 4.33
CA GLY A 451 26.36 -8.55 3.83
C GLY A 451 27.72 -8.23 3.19
N PRO A 452 28.60 -9.22 3.05
CA PRO A 452 29.87 -9.03 2.36
C PRO A 452 29.64 -8.65 0.90
N LYS A 453 30.48 -7.76 0.35
CA LYS A 453 30.43 -7.38 -1.06
C LYS A 453 30.65 -8.60 -1.93
N LYS A 454 29.65 -9.02 -2.68
CA LYS A 454 29.71 -10.17 -3.59
C LYS A 454 29.66 -9.77 -5.06
N GLY A 455 29.23 -8.54 -5.37
CA GLY A 455 29.20 -8.02 -6.71
C GLY A 455 30.60 -7.76 -7.25
N SER A 456 30.84 -8.01 -8.54
CA SER A 456 32.05 -7.58 -9.22
C SER A 456 32.17 -6.04 -9.14
N ILE A 457 33.38 -5.51 -9.10
CA ILE A 457 33.65 -4.06 -9.16
C ILE A 457 32.95 -3.45 -10.38
N ILE A 458 32.75 -4.20 -11.44
CA ILE A 458 32.01 -3.83 -12.64
C ILE A 458 30.49 -3.66 -12.36
N ALA A 459 29.91 -4.36 -11.39
CA ALA A 459 28.52 -4.13 -10.96
C ALA A 459 28.34 -2.81 -10.22
N TYR A 460 29.38 -2.32 -9.56
CA TYR A 460 29.42 -1.00 -8.89
C TYR A 460 29.79 0.15 -9.86
N SER A 461 30.48 -0.15 -10.95
CA SER A 461 30.80 0.74 -12.09
C SER A 461 29.93 0.44 -13.31
N SER A 462 28.74 -0.03 -13.11
CA SER A 462 27.83 -0.63 -14.08
C SER A 462 27.82 0.02 -15.47
N ALA A 463 27.20 -0.62 -16.43
CA ALA A 463 26.94 -0.18 -17.81
C ALA A 463 26.48 1.30 -17.97
N TRP A 464 26.23 2.00 -16.88
CA TRP A 464 26.07 3.44 -16.77
C TRP A 464 27.35 4.17 -17.17
N ASP A 465 28.52 3.67 -16.79
CA ASP A 465 29.79 4.35 -17.05
C ASP A 465 30.23 4.21 -18.51
N PHE A 466 29.91 3.08 -19.15
CA PHE A 466 30.31 2.86 -20.54
C PHE A 466 29.54 3.73 -21.54
N ASN A 467 28.25 3.88 -21.35
CA ASN A 467 27.43 4.80 -22.16
C ASN A 467 27.67 6.26 -21.76
N LEU A 468 27.98 6.54 -20.48
CA LEU A 468 28.39 7.85 -19.98
C LEU A 468 29.76 8.26 -20.53
N LEU A 469 30.71 7.35 -20.66
CA LEU A 469 32.00 7.63 -21.29
C LEU A 469 31.82 8.07 -22.74
N LYS A 470 30.95 7.43 -23.52
CA LYS A 470 30.64 7.85 -24.89
C LYS A 470 29.95 9.23 -24.94
N HIS A 471 28.98 9.47 -24.06
CA HIS A 471 28.28 10.76 -24.02
C HIS A 471 29.12 11.87 -23.37
N SER A 472 29.97 11.55 -22.39
CA SER A 472 30.86 12.53 -21.76
C SER A 472 31.99 12.92 -22.68
N GLN A 473 32.49 12.01 -23.52
CA GLN A 473 33.48 12.35 -24.55
C GLN A 473 32.87 13.29 -25.62
N ALA A 474 31.64 13.06 -26.05
CA ALA A 474 30.93 13.96 -26.94
C ALA A 474 30.64 15.33 -26.28
N LEU A 475 30.22 15.34 -25.02
CA LEU A 475 29.97 16.57 -24.28
C LEU A 475 31.26 17.34 -23.95
N ALA A 476 32.35 16.63 -23.65
CA ALA A 476 33.68 17.21 -23.45
C ALA A 476 34.22 17.83 -24.74
N TYR A 477 33.96 17.20 -25.88
CA TYR A 477 34.31 17.75 -27.18
C TYR A 477 33.52 19.03 -27.48
N TYR A 478 32.24 19.07 -27.18
CA TYR A 478 31.40 20.26 -27.34
C TYR A 478 31.79 21.40 -26.37
N LEU A 479 32.17 21.06 -25.14
CA LEU A 479 32.52 22.06 -24.11
C LEU A 479 34.00 22.41 -24.06
N LYS A 480 34.83 21.86 -24.96
CA LYS A 480 36.30 22.05 -24.98
C LYS A 480 36.99 21.79 -23.63
N LEU A 481 36.46 20.88 -22.84
CA LEU A 481 36.99 20.49 -21.53
C LEU A 481 37.94 19.28 -21.67
N SER A 482 38.94 19.21 -20.81
CA SER A 482 39.79 18.02 -20.76
C SER A 482 38.97 16.78 -20.35
N PRO A 483 39.20 15.61 -20.96
CA PRO A 483 38.34 14.43 -20.78
C PRO A 483 38.20 13.99 -19.33
N ASN A 484 39.22 14.22 -18.51
CA ASN A 484 39.16 13.83 -17.07
C ASN A 484 38.34 14.81 -16.20
N GLN A 485 38.35 16.09 -16.52
CA GLN A 485 37.56 17.09 -15.78
C GLN A 485 36.07 17.02 -16.11
N SER A 486 35.73 16.71 -17.36
CA SER A 486 34.34 16.58 -17.78
C SER A 486 33.66 15.36 -17.16
N LEU A 487 34.40 14.24 -17.03
CA LEU A 487 33.86 13.01 -16.42
C LEU A 487 33.56 13.22 -14.93
N ILE A 488 34.47 13.88 -14.21
CA ILE A 488 34.27 14.17 -12.78
C ILE A 488 33.14 15.18 -12.57
N GLN A 489 33.01 16.19 -13.46
CA GLN A 489 31.91 17.15 -13.35
C GLN A 489 30.57 16.55 -13.71
N VAL A 490 30.46 15.70 -14.75
CA VAL A 490 29.22 15.02 -15.12
C VAL A 490 28.82 13.98 -14.05
N LEU A 491 29.78 13.25 -13.48
CA LEU A 491 29.53 12.36 -12.36
C LEU A 491 29.10 13.14 -11.12
N LYS A 492 29.75 14.26 -10.79
CA LYS A 492 29.36 15.13 -9.67
C LYS A 492 27.97 15.73 -9.85
N TYR A 493 27.62 16.21 -11.04
CA TYR A 493 26.29 16.76 -11.33
C TYR A 493 25.20 15.71 -11.29
N ARG A 494 25.44 14.52 -11.80
CA ARG A 494 24.47 13.41 -11.77
C ARG A 494 24.31 12.80 -10.39
N PHE A 495 25.41 12.56 -9.67
CA PHE A 495 25.31 12.09 -8.28
C PHE A 495 24.61 13.13 -7.39
N HIS A 496 24.78 14.40 -7.65
CA HIS A 496 24.10 15.45 -6.89
C HIS A 496 22.61 15.52 -7.24
N PHE A 497 22.24 15.41 -8.51
CA PHE A 497 20.84 15.51 -8.94
C PHE A 497 20.02 14.28 -8.53
N THR A 498 20.51 13.08 -8.79
CA THR A 498 19.83 11.84 -8.36
C THR A 498 19.86 11.65 -6.85
N ALA A 499 20.91 12.07 -6.17
CA ALA A 499 20.99 12.00 -4.71
C ALA A 499 20.11 13.05 -4.03
N VAL A 500 19.95 14.25 -4.58
CA VAL A 500 19.10 15.30 -4.01
C VAL A 500 17.61 14.93 -4.19
N THR A 501 17.23 14.46 -5.37
CA THR A 501 15.84 14.09 -5.63
C THR A 501 15.43 12.80 -4.91
N SER A 502 16.30 11.79 -4.86
CA SER A 502 16.08 10.58 -4.07
C SER A 502 16.08 10.88 -2.57
N ARG A 503 16.91 11.80 -2.11
CA ARG A 503 16.88 12.27 -0.72
C ARG A 503 15.60 13.03 -0.41
N ALA A 504 15.14 13.93 -1.27
CA ALA A 504 13.91 14.67 -1.05
C ALA A 504 12.69 13.75 -0.90
N THR A 505 12.56 12.71 -1.76
CA THR A 505 11.48 11.73 -1.64
C THR A 505 11.61 10.85 -0.40
N SER A 506 12.81 10.39 -0.10
CA SER A 506 13.06 9.58 1.10
C SER A 506 12.83 10.39 2.38
N TYR A 507 13.20 11.67 2.41
CA TYR A 507 12.96 12.54 3.56
C TYR A 507 11.48 12.88 3.72
N PHE A 508 10.76 13.14 2.65
CA PHE A 508 9.32 13.39 2.73
C PHE A 508 8.57 12.15 3.23
N LEU A 509 8.88 10.98 2.70
CA LEU A 509 8.31 9.73 3.18
C LEU A 509 8.72 9.42 4.62
N PHE A 510 9.96 9.76 5.01
CA PHE A 510 10.44 9.57 6.37
C PHE A 510 9.79 10.55 7.34
N THR A 511 9.61 11.83 6.97
CA THR A 511 8.88 12.79 7.83
C THR A 511 7.41 12.41 7.96
N PHE A 512 6.78 11.94 6.90
CA PHE A 512 5.42 11.43 6.92
C PHE A 512 5.31 10.15 7.77
N TRP A 513 6.28 9.24 7.64
CA TRP A 513 6.37 8.03 8.45
C TRP A 513 6.64 8.35 9.92
N LEU A 514 7.54 9.30 10.25
CA LEU A 514 7.77 9.79 11.61
C LEU A 514 6.52 10.46 12.17
N PHE A 515 5.85 11.30 11.41
CA PHE A 515 4.60 11.93 11.84
C PHE A 515 3.55 10.85 12.17
N PHE A 516 3.39 9.85 11.34
CA PHE A 516 2.47 8.73 11.58
C PHE A 516 2.93 7.83 12.73
N PHE A 517 4.23 7.70 12.94
CA PHE A 517 4.80 6.96 14.07
C PHE A 517 4.50 7.61 15.42
N PHE A 518 4.63 8.94 15.52
CA PHE A 518 4.43 9.68 16.77
C PHE A 518 2.98 10.13 17.00
N TYR A 519 2.27 10.49 15.94
CA TYR A 519 0.92 11.05 16.02
C TYR A 519 -0.14 10.13 15.42
N GLY A 520 0.25 9.03 14.81
CA GLY A 520 -0.67 8.10 14.14
C GLY A 520 -1.71 7.54 15.11
N GLU A 521 -1.31 7.22 16.33
CA GLU A 521 -2.20 6.73 17.38
C GLU A 521 -3.25 7.77 17.77
N THR A 522 -2.84 8.99 18.03
CA THR A 522 -3.77 10.07 18.39
C THR A 522 -4.64 10.50 17.22
N LEU A 523 -4.09 10.54 16.03
CA LEU A 523 -4.80 10.92 14.82
C LEU A 523 -5.80 9.85 14.40
N LEU A 524 -5.44 8.57 14.50
CA LEU A 524 -6.35 7.45 14.26
C LEU A 524 -7.45 7.39 15.33
N LEU A 525 -7.13 7.57 16.60
CA LEU A 525 -8.13 7.63 17.68
C LEU A 525 -9.10 8.81 17.47
N VAL A 526 -8.62 9.98 17.05
CA VAL A 526 -9.47 11.12 16.73
C VAL A 526 -10.36 10.81 15.51
N VAL A 527 -9.79 10.26 14.44
CA VAL A 527 -10.55 9.90 13.22
C VAL A 527 -11.66 8.90 13.54
N PHE A 528 -11.36 7.87 14.33
CA PHE A 528 -12.35 6.82 14.63
C PHE A 528 -13.36 7.21 15.71
N ASN A 529 -13.00 8.03 16.68
CA ASN A 529 -13.97 8.52 17.68
C ASN A 529 -15.05 9.45 17.09
N TYR A 530 -14.79 10.10 15.96
CA TYR A 530 -15.73 11.02 15.30
C TYR A 530 -16.48 10.41 14.11
N SER A 531 -16.09 9.21 13.64
CA SER A 531 -16.64 8.64 12.40
C SER A 531 -17.86 7.70 12.60
N THR A 532 -18.29 7.43 13.84
CA THR A 532 -19.36 6.44 14.10
C THR A 532 -20.67 7.05 14.55
N PRO A 533 -21.67 7.21 13.67
CA PRO A 533 -23.06 7.31 14.08
C PRO A 533 -23.70 5.95 14.38
N ILE A 534 -22.93 4.85 14.46
CA ILE A 534 -23.43 3.48 14.76
C ILE A 534 -23.56 3.25 16.29
N ASP A 535 -23.64 4.32 17.07
CA ASP A 535 -23.64 4.30 18.53
C ASP A 535 -24.87 3.68 19.21
N THR A 536 -25.76 3.04 18.51
CA THR A 536 -26.97 2.53 19.18
C THR A 536 -27.02 1.02 19.41
N ILE A 537 -26.11 0.21 18.86
CA ILE A 537 -26.20 -1.26 18.99
C ILE A 537 -25.02 -1.91 19.76
N THR A 538 -23.87 -1.25 19.88
CA THR A 538 -22.66 -1.86 20.48
C THR A 538 -22.06 -1.09 21.66
N SER A 539 -22.84 -0.26 22.35
CA SER A 539 -22.35 0.62 23.43
C SER A 539 -21.71 -0.09 24.63
N SER A 540 -21.96 -1.38 24.85
CA SER A 540 -21.41 -2.11 26.00
C SER A 540 -19.98 -2.65 25.77
N SER A 541 -19.66 -3.10 24.56
CA SER A 541 -18.32 -3.64 24.25
C SER A 541 -17.31 -2.51 23.99
N PHE A 542 -17.74 -1.42 23.36
CA PHE A 542 -16.89 -0.27 23.07
C PHE A 542 -16.49 0.49 24.34
N PHE A 543 -17.37 0.58 25.32
CA PHE A 543 -17.07 1.23 26.61
C PHE A 543 -16.02 0.44 27.41
N THR A 544 -16.03 -0.88 27.36
CA THR A 544 -15.01 -1.73 27.98
C THR A 544 -13.67 -1.65 27.28
N ILE A 545 -13.64 -1.60 25.96
CA ILE A 545 -12.42 -1.40 25.16
C ILE A 545 -11.82 -0.02 25.44
N LYS A 546 -12.63 1.03 25.47
CA LYS A 546 -12.21 2.39 25.82
C LYS A 546 -11.62 2.45 27.24
N GLN A 547 -12.20 1.76 28.22
CA GLN A 547 -11.65 1.66 29.57
C GLN A 547 -10.32 0.88 29.61
N HIS A 548 -10.19 -0.21 28.85
CA HIS A 548 -8.94 -0.97 28.77
C HIS A 548 -7.85 -0.19 28.03
N ILE A 549 -8.17 0.55 26.98
CA ILE A 549 -7.22 1.44 26.29
C ILE A 549 -6.79 2.59 27.20
N ILE A 550 -7.71 3.23 27.91
CA ILE A 550 -7.40 4.29 28.88
C ILE A 550 -6.55 3.72 30.02
N PHE A 551 -6.86 2.54 30.53
CA PHE A 551 -6.08 1.87 31.58
C PHE A 551 -4.68 1.50 31.06
N PHE A 552 -4.56 1.00 29.84
CA PHE A 552 -3.27 0.69 29.21
C PHE A 552 -2.47 1.97 28.93
N LEU A 553 -3.12 3.05 28.45
CA LEU A 553 -2.48 4.34 28.22
C LEU A 553 -2.06 5.02 29.52
N THR A 554 -2.82 4.88 30.60
CA THR A 554 -2.44 5.43 31.91
C THR A 554 -1.31 4.64 32.57
N THR A 555 -1.28 3.31 32.42
CA THR A 555 -0.16 2.48 32.92
C THR A 555 1.10 2.64 32.06
N THR A 556 0.95 2.84 30.76
CA THR A 556 2.08 3.14 29.87
C THR A 556 2.56 4.60 30.01
N SER A 557 1.66 5.56 30.29
CA SER A 557 2.07 6.97 30.49
C SER A 557 2.94 7.15 31.73
N THR A 558 2.75 6.38 32.79
CA THR A 558 3.63 6.40 33.96
C THR A 558 5.00 5.76 33.70
N GLN A 559 5.10 4.82 32.78
CA GLN A 559 6.38 4.31 32.29
C GLN A 559 6.99 5.19 31.18
N LEU A 560 6.17 5.87 30.37
CA LEU A 560 6.59 6.71 29.25
C LEU A 560 7.32 7.99 29.69
N THR A 561 7.10 8.51 30.91
CA THR A 561 7.85 9.68 31.40
C THR A 561 9.34 9.41 31.53
N SER A 562 9.76 8.18 31.81
CA SER A 562 11.16 7.75 31.75
C SER A 562 11.67 7.49 30.33
N HIS A 563 10.77 7.13 29.40
CA HIS A 563 11.12 6.79 28.03
C HIS A 563 11.03 7.98 27.06
N ILE A 564 10.27 9.05 27.37
CA ILE A 564 10.26 10.30 26.59
C ILE A 564 11.68 10.88 26.49
N ASN A 565 12.46 10.81 27.57
CA ASN A 565 13.86 11.23 27.54
C ASN A 565 14.70 10.38 26.56
N PHE A 566 14.45 9.07 26.45
CA PHE A 566 15.13 8.21 25.48
C PHE A 566 14.76 8.56 24.04
N TYR A 567 13.48 8.87 23.75
CA TYR A 567 13.06 9.30 22.42
C TYR A 567 13.63 10.67 22.04
N ILE A 568 13.71 11.59 22.98
CA ILE A 568 14.36 12.88 22.76
C ILE A 568 15.85 12.68 22.50
N TYR A 569 16.53 11.80 23.25
CA TYR A 569 17.95 11.44 23.00
C TYR A 569 18.15 10.73 21.67
N PHE A 570 17.26 9.82 21.29
CA PHE A 570 17.33 9.13 20.01
C PHE A 570 17.07 10.10 18.84
N LEU A 571 16.07 10.99 18.96
CA LEU A 571 15.78 12.02 17.97
C LEU A 571 16.92 13.06 17.86
N THR A 572 17.47 13.49 18.98
CA THR A 572 18.62 14.42 18.98
C THR A 572 19.86 13.76 18.43
N SER A 573 20.11 12.47 18.71
CA SER A 573 21.22 11.73 18.11
C SER A 573 21.02 11.50 16.61
N CYS A 574 19.81 11.19 16.14
CA CYS A 574 19.50 11.11 14.72
C CYS A 574 19.59 12.46 14.01
N ALA A 575 19.10 13.55 14.65
CA ALA A 575 19.22 14.90 14.13
C ALA A 575 20.68 15.39 14.12
N PHE A 576 21.47 15.01 15.13
CA PHE A 576 22.89 15.32 15.22
C PHE A 576 23.70 14.56 14.19
N MET A 577 23.39 13.27 13.96
CA MET A 577 23.97 12.48 12.86
C MET A 577 23.58 13.04 11.49
N TYR A 578 22.38 13.58 11.35
CA TYR A 578 21.93 14.26 10.15
C TYR A 578 22.70 15.57 9.90
N LEU A 579 22.87 16.41 10.93
CA LEU A 579 23.65 17.66 10.85
C LEU A 579 25.14 17.41 10.58
N ILE A 580 25.68 16.33 11.13
CA ILE A 580 27.04 15.87 10.85
C ILE A 580 27.15 15.48 9.38
N ASN A 581 26.21 14.72 8.82
CA ASN A 581 26.22 14.32 7.41
C ASN A 581 26.04 15.51 6.44
N LEU A 582 25.26 16.53 6.79
CA LEU A 582 25.15 17.74 5.99
C LEU A 582 26.47 18.52 5.90
N ASN A 583 27.27 18.54 6.97
CA ASN A 583 28.58 19.19 6.97
C ASN A 583 29.68 18.36 6.30
N TYR A 584 29.54 17.03 6.20
CA TYR A 584 30.58 16.13 5.66
C TYR A 584 30.45 15.84 4.16
N SER A 585 29.41 16.31 3.48
CA SER A 585 29.29 16.15 2.02
C SER A 585 30.38 16.91 1.22
N TYR A 586 31.23 17.66 1.88
CA TYR A 586 32.27 18.47 1.25
C TYR A 586 33.71 17.91 1.27
N ASN A 587 34.04 16.85 2.08
CA ASN A 587 35.41 16.34 2.13
C ASN A 587 35.50 14.82 2.23
N TYR A 588 35.83 14.16 1.11
CA TYR A 588 35.89 12.70 0.94
C TYR A 588 37.03 11.99 1.73
N ASN A 589 38.04 12.71 2.20
CA ASN A 589 39.21 12.13 2.87
C ASN A 589 39.07 11.97 4.40
N TYR A 590 38.03 12.50 5.00
CA TYR A 590 37.79 12.41 6.46
C TYR A 590 36.97 11.17 6.87
N PHE A 591 36.48 10.41 5.92
CA PHE A 591 35.49 9.34 6.16
C PHE A 591 36.04 8.12 6.94
N ARG A 592 37.33 7.86 6.88
CA ARG A 592 37.92 6.65 7.47
C ARG A 592 38.18 6.74 8.99
N GLN A 593 38.41 7.90 9.53
CA GLN A 593 38.67 8.10 10.95
C GLN A 593 37.39 8.30 11.79
N ASN A 594 36.32 8.84 11.19
CA ASN A 594 35.11 9.20 11.93
C ASN A 594 34.08 8.07 12.03
N THR A 595 34.12 7.04 11.18
CA THR A 595 33.29 5.83 11.34
C THR A 595 33.67 5.03 12.61
N ILE A 596 34.92 5.11 13.03
CA ILE A 596 35.38 4.50 14.29
C ILE A 596 34.86 5.30 15.49
N ASN A 597 34.82 6.64 15.39
CA ASN A 597 34.33 7.51 16.47
C ASN A 597 32.80 7.48 16.61
N SER A 598 32.03 7.32 15.53
CA SER A 598 30.58 7.17 15.60
C SER A 598 30.14 5.84 16.19
N GLY A 599 30.88 4.76 15.92
CA GLY A 599 30.69 3.46 16.56
C GLY A 599 30.97 3.51 18.07
N LEU A 600 31.99 4.29 18.49
CA LEU A 600 32.33 4.50 19.89
C LEU A 600 31.28 5.35 20.64
N VAL A 601 30.72 6.37 20.01
CA VAL A 601 29.64 7.19 20.59
C VAL A 601 28.36 6.39 20.76
N LEU A 602 28.02 5.52 19.78
CA LEU A 602 26.88 4.60 19.88
C LEU A 602 27.08 3.54 20.96
N SER A 603 28.29 3.02 21.11
CA SER A 603 28.61 2.05 22.16
C SER A 603 28.65 2.68 23.54
N LEU A 604 29.09 3.93 23.67
CA LEU A 604 29.06 4.71 24.92
C LEU A 604 27.64 5.13 25.31
N ALA A 605 26.79 5.45 24.33
CA ALA A 605 25.37 5.73 24.58
C ALA A 605 24.61 4.45 25.01
N LEU A 606 24.94 3.30 24.45
CA LEU A 606 24.41 1.99 24.88
C LEU A 606 24.92 1.57 26.27
N LEU A 607 26.19 1.84 26.59
CA LEU A 607 26.76 1.56 27.90
C LEU A 607 26.22 2.48 29.01
N SER A 608 25.96 3.75 28.71
CA SER A 608 25.30 4.68 29.66
C SER A 608 23.82 4.34 29.91
N TYR A 609 23.23 3.51 29.06
CA TYR A 609 21.86 3.02 29.23
C TYR A 609 21.79 1.71 30.04
N LEU A 610 22.87 0.93 30.03
CA LEU A 610 22.99 -0.34 30.80
C LEU A 610 23.56 -0.14 32.21
N MET A 611 24.07 1.05 32.52
CA MET A 611 24.39 1.52 33.86
C MET A 611 23.29 2.43 34.40
#